data_ecc75913357c8ec6c0469d4745baa028
#
_entry.id   ecc75913357c8ec6c0469d4745baa028
#
_cell.length_a   1.000
_cell.length_b   1.000
_cell.length_c   1.000
_cell.angle_alpha   90.00
_cell.angle_beta   90.00
_cell.angle_gamma   90.00
#
_symmetry.space_group_name_H-M   'P 1'
#
loop_
_entity.id
_entity.type
_entity.pdbx_description
1 polymer ?
#
loop_
_entity_poly.entity_id
_entity_poly.type
_entity_poly.pdbx_seq_one_letter_code
_entity_poly.pdbx_strand_id
1 'polypeptide(L)'
;MAIDNSLFGEYSSAAFSAYTGVRVIMTAAANPFMARAIELSLENVRSGCGGPFGAVIVRHGQIIAEGVNQVTSRNDPTAHAEVLAIRGACAKLASFELKDCELYTSCEPCPMCLGAIYWARLARLYYANTADDAAGIGFDDSFIYREIQALHARRLIPTAQLMRDEALAAFRAWADKPDKIAY
;
A
#
# COMPACT_ATOMS: atom_id res chain seq x y z
N MET A 1 33.50 0.62 -7.40
CA MET A 1 32.89 -0.33 -8.32
C MET A 1 31.45 0.15 -8.50
N ALA A 2 31.13 0.75 -9.64
CA ALA A 2 29.83 1.36 -9.90
C ALA A 2 28.79 0.26 -10.04
N ILE A 3 27.66 0.42 -9.34
CA ILE A 3 26.50 -0.47 -9.47
C ILE A 3 25.83 -0.13 -10.80
N ASP A 4 25.77 -1.10 -11.70
CA ASP A 4 25.03 -1.00 -12.94
C ASP A 4 23.52 -0.92 -12.63
N ASN A 5 22.93 0.24 -12.89
CA ASN A 5 21.50 0.54 -12.67
C ASN A 5 20.58 -0.07 -13.74
N SER A 6 21.05 -0.95 -14.61
CA SER A 6 20.25 -1.53 -15.70
C SER A 6 19.19 -2.55 -15.26
N LEU A 7 19.15 -2.91 -13.95
CA LEU A 7 18.18 -3.87 -13.40
C LEU A 7 16.86 -3.25 -12.92
N PHE A 8 16.83 -1.93 -12.79
CA PHE A 8 15.57 -1.22 -12.57
C PHE A 8 15.16 -0.66 -13.92
N GLY A 9 14.25 -1.37 -14.59
CA GLY A 9 13.68 -0.90 -15.85
C GLY A 9 13.33 0.58 -15.73
N GLU A 10 13.83 1.38 -16.68
CA GLU A 10 13.67 2.82 -16.74
C GLU A 10 12.20 3.19 -16.50
N TYR A 11 11.90 3.72 -15.32
CA TYR A 11 10.75 4.61 -15.20
C TYR A 11 11.11 5.84 -16.01
N SER A 12 10.81 5.78 -17.31
CA SER A 12 11.01 6.85 -18.27
C SER A 12 10.40 8.13 -17.69
N SER A 13 11.18 9.21 -17.69
CA SER A 13 10.72 10.55 -17.36
C SER A 13 9.51 11.01 -18.20
N ALA A 14 9.21 10.31 -19.28
CA ALA A 14 8.01 10.49 -20.09
C ALA A 14 6.72 10.03 -19.39
N ALA A 15 6.79 9.08 -18.44
CA ALA A 15 5.61 8.66 -17.67
C ALA A 15 5.20 9.73 -16.64
N PHE A 16 6.15 10.53 -16.15
CA PHE A 16 5.86 11.62 -15.21
C PHE A 16 5.21 12.84 -15.88
N SER A 17 5.46 13.07 -17.16
CA SER A 17 4.89 14.19 -17.92
C SER A 17 3.44 13.96 -18.35
N ALA A 18 2.96 12.72 -18.42
CA ALA A 18 1.58 12.41 -18.82
C ALA A 18 0.56 12.57 -17.67
N TYR A 19 1.01 12.79 -16.42
CA TYR A 19 0.13 12.97 -15.25
C TYR A 19 -0.27 14.44 -14.99
N THR A 20 0.30 15.41 -15.69
CA THR A 20 -0.03 16.83 -15.52
C THR A 20 -1.16 17.26 -16.45
N GLY A 21 -2.40 16.80 -16.22
CA GLY A 21 -3.49 17.31 -17.04
C GLY A 21 -4.90 16.83 -16.76
N VAL A 22 -5.11 15.82 -15.93
CA VAL A 22 -6.47 15.40 -15.57
C VAL A 22 -6.82 16.00 -14.21
N ARG A 23 -7.30 17.25 -14.22
CA ARG A 23 -8.08 17.82 -13.12
C ARG A 23 -9.42 17.08 -13.12
N VAL A 24 -9.50 15.95 -12.39
CA VAL A 24 -10.78 15.29 -12.14
C VAL A 24 -11.57 16.21 -11.22
N ILE A 25 -12.35 17.13 -11.80
CA ILE A 25 -13.40 17.84 -11.08
C ILE A 25 -14.50 16.80 -10.86
N MET A 26 -14.37 16.00 -9.80
CA MET A 26 -15.50 15.23 -9.30
C MET A 26 -16.42 16.24 -8.60
N THR A 27 -17.51 16.62 -9.26
CA THR A 27 -18.66 17.21 -8.58
C THR A 27 -19.06 16.26 -7.46
N ALA A 28 -19.43 16.80 -6.30
CA ALA A 28 -19.73 16.09 -5.05
C ALA A 28 -21.01 15.21 -5.11
N ALA A 29 -21.22 14.45 -6.18
CA ALA A 29 -22.06 13.27 -6.17
C ALA A 29 -21.32 12.19 -5.40
N ALA A 30 -21.91 11.66 -4.34
CA ALA A 30 -21.30 10.65 -3.46
C ALA A 30 -20.73 9.49 -4.31
N ASN A 31 -19.41 9.34 -4.30
CA ASN A 31 -18.77 8.20 -4.97
C ASN A 31 -19.16 6.93 -4.20
N PRO A 32 -19.85 5.95 -4.81
CA PRO A 32 -20.38 4.80 -4.09
C PRO A 32 -19.27 3.91 -3.49
N PHE A 33 -18.08 3.88 -4.10
CA PHE A 33 -16.97 3.09 -3.60
C PHE A 33 -16.33 3.74 -2.38
N MET A 34 -16.17 5.06 -2.39
CA MET A 34 -15.72 5.80 -1.21
C MET A 34 -16.76 5.73 -0.08
N ALA A 35 -18.04 5.85 -0.40
CA ALA A 35 -19.11 5.68 0.58
C ALA A 35 -19.03 4.30 1.25
N ARG A 36 -18.76 3.23 0.48
CA ARG A 36 -18.60 1.88 1.04
C ARG A 36 -17.35 1.76 1.92
N ALA A 37 -16.22 2.35 1.54
CA ALA A 37 -15.02 2.36 2.38
C ALA A 37 -15.27 3.09 3.72
N ILE A 38 -16.00 4.21 3.70
CA ILE A 38 -16.39 4.95 4.91
C ILE A 38 -17.37 4.12 5.76
N GLU A 39 -18.37 3.49 5.16
CA GLU A 39 -19.31 2.62 5.86
C GLU A 39 -18.59 1.48 6.58
N LEU A 40 -17.66 0.79 5.90
CA LEU A 40 -16.82 -0.25 6.49
C LEU A 40 -16.02 0.26 7.70
N SER A 41 -15.48 1.47 7.63
CA SER A 41 -14.76 2.06 8.75
C SER A 41 -15.65 2.29 9.98
N LEU A 42 -16.88 2.76 9.76
CA LEU A 42 -17.87 2.96 10.83
C LEU A 42 -18.36 1.64 11.42
N GLU A 43 -18.65 0.66 10.58
CA GLU A 43 -19.03 -0.70 11.00
C GLU A 43 -17.94 -1.33 11.84
N ASN A 44 -16.66 -1.15 11.46
CA ASN A 44 -15.52 -1.70 12.18
C ASN A 44 -15.40 -1.13 13.61
N VAL A 45 -15.59 0.18 13.77
CA VAL A 45 -15.64 0.82 15.10
C VAL A 45 -16.78 0.25 15.94
N ARG A 46 -17.98 0.12 15.34
CA ARG A 46 -19.16 -0.38 16.08
C ARG A 46 -19.01 -1.83 16.50
N SER A 47 -18.33 -2.65 15.68
CA SER A 47 -18.08 -4.05 16.00
C SER A 47 -16.97 -4.27 17.03
N GLY A 48 -16.14 -3.26 17.30
CA GLY A 48 -14.97 -3.37 18.17
C GLY A 48 -13.83 -4.24 17.59
N CYS A 49 -13.84 -4.56 16.31
CA CYS A 49 -12.83 -5.42 15.69
C CYS A 49 -11.49 -4.73 15.46
N GLY A 50 -11.47 -3.38 15.41
CA GLY A 50 -10.23 -2.63 15.16
C GLY A 50 -10.46 -1.14 14.98
N GLY A 51 -9.44 -0.42 14.49
CA GLY A 51 -9.47 1.01 14.26
C GLY A 51 -10.44 1.46 13.16
N PRO A 52 -10.71 2.79 13.01
CA PRO A 52 -11.73 3.36 12.15
C PRO A 52 -11.27 3.44 10.68
N PHE A 53 -10.86 2.30 10.11
CA PHE A 53 -10.33 2.24 8.76
C PHE A 53 -11.02 1.15 7.95
N GLY A 54 -11.44 1.52 6.73
CA GLY A 54 -12.07 0.65 5.75
C GLY A 54 -11.55 0.93 4.35
N ALA A 55 -11.43 -0.10 3.53
CA ALA A 55 -10.91 0.00 2.17
C ALA A 55 -11.64 -0.95 1.22
N VAL A 56 -11.79 -0.55 -0.05
CA VAL A 56 -12.33 -1.41 -1.10
C VAL A 56 -11.42 -1.39 -2.32
N ILE A 57 -11.26 -2.54 -2.96
CA ILE A 57 -10.63 -2.67 -4.27
C ILE A 57 -11.73 -2.78 -5.32
N VAL A 58 -11.64 -1.92 -6.32
CA VAL A 58 -12.59 -1.83 -7.43
C VAL A 58 -11.90 -2.21 -8.73
N ARG A 59 -12.56 -3.04 -9.54
CA ARG A 59 -12.13 -3.39 -10.90
C ARG A 59 -13.31 -3.26 -11.84
N HIS A 60 -13.16 -2.50 -12.94
CA HIS A 60 -14.22 -2.29 -13.94
C HIS A 60 -15.57 -1.85 -13.33
N GLY A 61 -15.52 -0.96 -12.33
CA GLY A 61 -16.72 -0.43 -11.68
C GLY A 61 -17.41 -1.40 -10.71
N GLN A 62 -16.73 -2.49 -10.30
CA GLN A 62 -17.24 -3.46 -9.32
C GLN A 62 -16.28 -3.62 -8.15
N ILE A 63 -16.80 -3.66 -6.93
CA ILE A 63 -16.03 -4.00 -5.73
C ILE A 63 -15.68 -5.48 -5.81
N ILE A 64 -14.38 -5.78 -5.82
CA ILE A 64 -13.86 -7.15 -5.87
C ILE A 64 -13.34 -7.64 -4.52
N ALA A 65 -12.93 -6.72 -3.65
CA ALA A 65 -12.50 -7.04 -2.29
C ALA A 65 -12.76 -5.86 -1.36
N GLU A 66 -12.98 -6.15 -0.08
CA GLU A 66 -13.15 -5.21 1.01
C GLU A 66 -12.16 -5.55 2.13
N GLY A 67 -11.75 -4.55 2.88
CA GLY A 67 -10.88 -4.71 4.05
C GLY A 67 -11.25 -3.72 5.14
N VAL A 68 -11.12 -4.15 6.39
CA VAL A 68 -11.23 -3.32 7.59
C VAL A 68 -10.02 -3.52 8.47
N ASN A 69 -9.67 -2.55 9.30
CA ASN A 69 -8.56 -2.69 10.23
C ASN A 69 -8.85 -3.81 11.25
N GLN A 70 -7.92 -4.76 11.39
CA GLN A 70 -8.02 -5.92 12.28
C GLN A 70 -6.76 -6.10 13.14
N VAL A 71 -5.98 -5.04 13.33
CA VAL A 71 -4.71 -5.09 14.09
C VAL A 71 -4.90 -5.71 15.47
N THR A 72 -5.87 -5.21 16.23
CA THR A 72 -6.12 -5.65 17.61
C THR A 72 -6.76 -7.03 17.68
N SER A 73 -7.74 -7.30 16.83
CA SER A 73 -8.47 -8.58 16.86
C SER A 73 -7.64 -9.76 16.36
N ARG A 74 -6.62 -9.49 15.51
CA ARG A 74 -5.71 -10.53 14.98
C ARG A 74 -4.35 -10.55 15.66
N ASN A 75 -4.02 -9.59 16.51
CA ASN A 75 -2.65 -9.36 17.01
C ASN A 75 -1.63 -9.27 15.85
N ASP A 76 -2.03 -8.63 14.75
CA ASP A 76 -1.23 -8.46 13.54
C ASP A 76 -1.10 -6.97 13.20
N PRO A 77 0.07 -6.35 13.45
CA PRO A 77 0.28 -4.92 13.17
C PRO A 77 0.20 -4.58 11.69
N THR A 78 0.21 -5.57 10.81
CA THR A 78 0.09 -5.38 9.35
C THR A 78 -1.35 -5.50 8.84
N ALA A 79 -2.31 -5.87 9.69
CA ALA A 79 -3.71 -6.08 9.31
C ALA A 79 -4.48 -4.75 9.16
N HIS A 80 -3.91 -3.81 8.39
CA HIS A 80 -4.57 -2.57 7.95
C HIS A 80 -5.62 -2.85 6.87
N ALA A 81 -6.62 -1.99 6.76
CA ALA A 81 -7.74 -2.15 5.83
C ALA A 81 -7.28 -2.33 4.38
N GLU A 82 -6.35 -1.50 3.94
CA GLU A 82 -5.81 -1.51 2.56
C GLU A 82 -5.05 -2.82 2.29
N VAL A 83 -4.20 -3.26 3.23
CA VAL A 83 -3.44 -4.50 3.09
C VAL A 83 -4.37 -5.70 2.99
N LEU A 84 -5.44 -5.74 3.81
CA LEU A 84 -6.42 -6.82 3.77
C LEU A 84 -7.25 -6.80 2.48
N ALA A 85 -7.65 -5.62 2.00
CA ALA A 85 -8.34 -5.47 0.73
C ALA A 85 -7.46 -5.92 -0.46
N ILE A 86 -6.18 -5.53 -0.48
CA ILE A 86 -5.19 -5.98 -1.50
C ILE A 86 -5.04 -7.50 -1.46
N ARG A 87 -4.84 -8.10 -0.29
CA ARG A 87 -4.73 -9.57 -0.14
C ARG A 87 -5.98 -10.29 -0.65
N GLY A 88 -7.17 -9.78 -0.31
CA GLY A 88 -8.44 -10.31 -0.78
C GLY A 88 -8.58 -10.24 -2.31
N ALA A 89 -8.21 -9.10 -2.91
CA ALA A 89 -8.24 -8.92 -4.36
C ALA A 89 -7.24 -9.84 -5.07
N CYS A 90 -6.01 -9.93 -4.58
CA CYS A 90 -4.98 -10.82 -5.13
C CYS A 90 -5.43 -12.28 -5.09
N ALA A 91 -6.01 -12.73 -3.98
CA ALA A 91 -6.54 -14.09 -3.85
C ALA A 91 -7.70 -14.33 -4.83
N LYS A 92 -8.64 -13.39 -4.95
CA LYS A 92 -9.80 -13.50 -5.85
C LYS A 92 -9.41 -13.53 -7.32
N LEU A 93 -8.38 -12.75 -7.71
CA LEU A 93 -7.90 -12.66 -9.09
C LEU A 93 -6.79 -13.66 -9.41
N ALA A 94 -6.32 -14.43 -8.43
CA ALA A 94 -5.15 -15.32 -8.53
C ALA A 94 -3.93 -14.58 -9.15
N SER A 95 -3.71 -13.32 -8.75
CA SER A 95 -2.66 -12.43 -9.26
C SER A 95 -2.06 -11.59 -8.14
N PHE A 96 -0.74 -11.39 -8.17
CA PHE A 96 -0.06 -10.44 -7.30
C PHE A 96 -0.06 -9.01 -7.87
N GLU A 97 -0.49 -8.83 -9.13
CA GLU A 97 -0.63 -7.52 -9.77
C GLU A 97 -2.10 -7.13 -9.93
N LEU A 98 -2.42 -5.89 -9.54
CA LEU A 98 -3.76 -5.31 -9.56
C LEU A 98 -3.82 -4.09 -10.51
N LYS A 99 -3.13 -4.17 -11.67
CA LYS A 99 -2.93 -3.06 -12.63
C LYS A 99 -4.23 -2.40 -13.12
N ASP A 100 -5.33 -3.15 -13.19
CA ASP A 100 -6.64 -2.66 -13.64
C ASP A 100 -7.56 -2.32 -12.46
N CYS A 101 -7.01 -2.25 -11.24
CA CYS A 101 -7.79 -2.03 -10.03
C CYS A 101 -7.52 -0.65 -9.44
N GLU A 102 -8.53 -0.13 -8.77
CA GLU A 102 -8.51 1.12 -8.02
C GLU A 102 -8.74 0.82 -6.54
N LEU A 103 -8.04 1.53 -5.67
CA LEU A 103 -8.26 1.47 -4.22
C LEU A 103 -9.00 2.72 -3.76
N TYR A 104 -10.06 2.52 -2.99
CA TYR A 104 -10.74 3.55 -2.21
C TYR A 104 -10.56 3.22 -0.73
N THR A 105 -10.01 4.14 0.04
CA THR A 105 -9.76 3.97 1.48
C THR A 105 -10.31 5.16 2.26
N SER A 106 -10.85 4.89 3.46
CA SER A 106 -11.45 5.90 4.32
C SER A 106 -10.46 6.91 4.88
N CYS A 107 -9.15 6.64 4.79
CA CYS A 107 -8.08 7.51 5.23
C CYS A 107 -6.87 7.40 4.31
N GLU A 108 -6.06 8.45 4.26
CA GLU A 108 -4.76 8.47 3.58
C GLU A 108 -3.89 7.30 4.07
N PRO A 109 -3.32 6.48 3.15
CA PRO A 109 -2.55 5.31 3.52
C PRO A 109 -1.26 5.66 4.25
N CYS A 110 -0.98 4.94 5.34
CA CYS A 110 0.30 5.00 6.02
C CYS A 110 1.46 4.48 5.14
N PRO A 111 2.73 4.69 5.52
CA PRO A 111 3.89 4.25 4.71
C PRO A 111 3.89 2.75 4.37
N MET A 112 3.44 1.89 5.28
CA MET A 112 3.31 0.44 5.03
C MET A 112 2.29 0.14 3.95
N CYS A 113 1.09 0.75 4.05
CA CYS A 113 0.01 0.56 3.08
C CYS A 113 0.37 1.15 1.73
N LEU A 114 1.01 2.33 1.70
CA LEU A 114 1.50 2.95 0.48
C LEU A 114 2.51 2.04 -0.23
N GLY A 115 3.45 1.43 0.50
CA GLY A 115 4.36 0.44 -0.05
C GLY A 115 3.64 -0.77 -0.66
N ALA A 116 2.61 -1.30 0.04
CA ALA A 116 1.79 -2.40 -0.47
C ALA A 116 1.02 -2.03 -1.74
N ILE A 117 0.50 -0.80 -1.83
CA ILE A 117 -0.20 -0.26 -3.00
C ILE A 117 0.71 -0.25 -4.23
N TYR A 118 1.95 0.23 -4.09
CA TYR A 118 2.94 0.22 -5.16
C TYR A 118 3.36 -1.20 -5.57
N TRP A 119 3.60 -2.10 -4.61
CA TRP A 119 3.91 -3.49 -4.90
C TRP A 119 2.78 -4.22 -5.62
N ALA A 120 1.52 -3.93 -5.28
CA ALA A 120 0.36 -4.46 -5.97
C ALA A 120 0.12 -3.82 -7.35
N ARG A 121 0.85 -2.75 -7.71
CA ARG A 121 0.71 -2.01 -8.99
C ARG A 121 -0.72 -1.51 -9.24
N LEU A 122 -1.39 -0.99 -8.20
CA LEU A 122 -2.73 -0.43 -8.35
C LEU A 122 -2.73 0.75 -9.32
N ALA A 123 -3.76 0.84 -10.16
CA ALA A 123 -3.89 1.89 -11.16
C ALA A 123 -4.17 3.26 -10.56
N ARG A 124 -4.95 3.31 -9.46
CA ARG A 124 -5.36 4.55 -8.80
C ARG A 124 -5.63 4.34 -7.32
N LEU A 125 -5.41 5.41 -6.57
CA LEU A 125 -5.70 5.52 -5.14
C LEU A 125 -6.61 6.72 -4.90
N TYR A 126 -7.66 6.51 -4.10
CA TYR A 126 -8.54 7.55 -3.60
C TYR A 126 -8.68 7.40 -2.08
N TYR A 127 -8.62 8.50 -1.36
CA TYR A 127 -8.78 8.51 0.09
C TYR A 127 -9.71 9.65 0.54
N ALA A 128 -10.27 9.54 1.75
CA ALA A 128 -11.17 10.53 2.32
C ALA A 128 -10.49 11.38 3.39
N ASN A 129 -10.26 10.83 4.60
CA ASN A 129 -9.57 11.55 5.67
C ASN A 129 -8.07 11.67 5.36
N THR A 130 -7.43 12.69 5.90
CA THR A 130 -5.99 12.93 5.76
C THR A 130 -5.19 12.22 6.87
N ALA A 131 -3.85 12.16 6.70
CA ALA A 131 -2.95 11.71 7.77
C ALA A 131 -3.06 12.58 9.03
N ASP A 132 -3.28 13.90 8.88
CA ASP A 132 -3.49 14.81 10.01
C ASP A 132 -4.77 14.49 10.78
N ASP A 133 -5.87 14.13 10.09
CA ASP A 133 -7.11 13.69 10.74
C ASP A 133 -6.88 12.40 11.55
N ALA A 134 -6.10 11.45 11.02
CA ALA A 134 -5.73 10.24 11.73
C ALA A 134 -4.84 10.52 12.95
N ALA A 135 -3.86 11.39 12.81
CA ALA A 135 -2.99 11.82 13.91
C ALA A 135 -3.81 12.47 15.04
N GLY A 136 -4.83 13.27 14.69
CA GLY A 136 -5.75 13.92 15.65
C GLY A 136 -6.51 12.95 16.56
N ILE A 137 -6.64 11.69 16.17
CA ILE A 137 -7.29 10.62 16.97
C ILE A 137 -6.30 9.56 17.47
N GLY A 138 -4.99 9.84 17.41
CA GLY A 138 -3.94 8.99 17.98
C GLY A 138 -3.27 8.01 17.02
N PHE A 139 -3.56 8.06 15.71
CA PHE A 139 -2.90 7.25 14.68
C PHE A 139 -1.86 8.09 13.90
N ASP A 140 -0.86 8.63 14.62
CA ASP A 140 0.24 9.41 14.01
C ASP A 140 1.32 8.48 13.44
N ASP A 141 1.44 8.45 12.13
CA ASP A 141 2.45 7.69 11.39
C ASP A 141 3.60 8.58 10.84
N SER A 142 3.60 9.88 11.13
CA SER A 142 4.57 10.84 10.64
C SER A 142 6.00 10.47 11.02
N PHE A 143 6.20 9.81 12.17
CA PHE A 143 7.51 9.34 12.61
C PHE A 143 8.08 8.29 11.64
N ILE A 144 7.24 7.42 11.04
CA ILE A 144 7.68 6.37 10.11
C ILE A 144 8.26 7.00 8.85
N TYR A 145 7.64 8.07 8.33
CA TYR A 145 8.19 8.82 7.19
C TYR A 145 9.58 9.38 7.49
N ARG A 146 9.79 9.92 8.70
CA ARG A 146 11.12 10.41 9.14
C ARG A 146 12.13 9.28 9.26
N GLU A 147 11.73 8.14 9.81
CA GLU A 147 12.59 6.94 9.98
C GLU A 147 13.00 6.34 8.63
N ILE A 148 12.10 6.31 7.64
CA ILE A 148 12.41 5.83 6.28
C ILE A 148 13.49 6.71 5.63
N GLN A 149 13.43 8.02 5.83
CA GLN A 149 14.39 8.98 5.27
C GLN A 149 15.70 9.04 6.05
N ALA A 150 15.72 8.57 7.29
CA ALA A 150 16.90 8.64 8.14
C ALA A 150 17.98 7.64 7.69
N LEU A 151 19.24 8.05 7.83
CA LEU A 151 20.38 7.12 7.70
C LEU A 151 20.24 5.99 8.71
N HIS A 152 20.63 4.77 8.33
CA HIS A 152 20.49 3.57 9.17
C HIS A 152 21.03 3.77 10.60
N ALA A 153 22.19 4.42 10.74
CA ALA A 153 22.82 4.69 12.04
C ALA A 153 22.05 5.71 12.93
N ARG A 154 21.03 6.40 12.37
CA ARG A 154 20.23 7.40 13.09
C ARG A 154 18.80 6.96 13.34
N ARG A 155 18.42 5.75 12.92
CA ARG A 155 17.09 5.20 13.15
C ARG A 155 16.87 4.83 14.60
N LEU A 156 15.64 4.97 15.08
CA LEU A 156 15.24 4.57 16.43
C LEU A 156 15.45 3.07 16.66
N ILE A 157 15.20 2.25 15.65
CA ILE A 157 15.47 0.81 15.69
C ILE A 157 16.92 0.61 15.28
N PRO A 158 17.82 0.14 16.19
CA PRO A 158 19.20 -0.14 15.86
C PRO A 158 19.29 -1.15 14.71
N THR A 159 20.01 -0.77 13.65
CA THR A 159 20.12 -1.57 12.43
C THR A 159 21.58 -1.90 12.14
N ALA A 160 21.87 -3.18 11.94
CA ALA A 160 23.21 -3.65 11.54
C ALA A 160 23.09 -4.62 10.37
N GLN A 161 24.02 -4.51 9.42
CA GLN A 161 24.14 -5.47 8.33
C GLN A 161 25.03 -6.65 8.79
N LEU A 162 24.52 -7.87 8.68
CA LEU A 162 25.22 -9.09 9.02
C LEU A 162 25.19 -10.07 7.85
N MET A 163 26.28 -10.84 7.66
CA MET A 163 26.38 -11.97 6.73
C MET A 163 25.96 -11.65 5.28
N ARG A 164 26.32 -10.47 4.78
CA ARG A 164 25.95 -10.03 3.43
C ARG A 164 26.45 -10.96 2.33
N ASP A 165 27.69 -11.42 2.43
CA ASP A 165 28.32 -12.20 1.36
C ASP A 165 27.72 -13.60 1.26
N GLU A 166 27.37 -14.20 2.39
CA GLU A 166 26.62 -15.46 2.44
C GLU A 166 25.21 -15.30 1.90
N ALA A 167 24.52 -14.22 2.26
CA ALA A 167 23.16 -13.94 1.80
C ALA A 167 23.08 -13.71 0.28
N LEU A 168 24.15 -13.21 -0.36
CA LEU A 168 24.22 -13.05 -1.81
C LEU A 168 24.08 -14.37 -2.59
N ALA A 169 24.32 -15.53 -1.95
CA ALA A 169 24.12 -16.83 -2.60
C ALA A 169 22.67 -17.03 -3.08
N ALA A 170 21.67 -16.58 -2.27
CA ALA A 170 20.26 -16.66 -2.65
C ALA A 170 19.92 -15.76 -3.86
N PHE A 171 20.52 -14.56 -3.93
CA PHE A 171 20.31 -13.65 -5.05
C PHE A 171 20.93 -14.18 -6.34
N ARG A 172 22.11 -14.82 -6.27
CA ARG A 172 22.73 -15.49 -7.42
C ARG A 172 21.85 -16.65 -7.90
N ALA A 173 21.41 -17.52 -6.98
CA ALA A 173 20.52 -18.62 -7.32
C ALA A 173 19.20 -18.14 -7.96
N TRP A 174 18.64 -17.04 -7.47
CA TRP A 174 17.48 -16.41 -8.10
C TRP A 174 17.80 -15.84 -9.50
N ALA A 175 18.95 -15.16 -9.65
CA ALA A 175 19.38 -14.62 -10.93
C ALA A 175 19.51 -15.71 -12.00
N ASP A 176 20.06 -16.86 -11.62
CA ASP A 176 20.31 -18.00 -12.50
C ASP A 176 19.06 -18.87 -12.74
N LYS A 177 17.97 -18.67 -12.00
CA LYS A 177 16.75 -19.46 -12.11
C LYS A 177 16.04 -19.19 -13.45
N PRO A 178 15.88 -20.18 -14.37
CA PRO A 178 15.34 -19.96 -15.69
C PRO A 178 13.83 -19.68 -15.71
N ASP A 179 13.08 -20.16 -14.73
CA ASP A 179 11.63 -20.04 -14.57
C ASP A 179 11.23 -19.02 -13.49
N LYS A 180 12.12 -18.07 -13.19
CA LYS A 180 11.81 -17.01 -12.21
C LYS A 180 10.70 -16.10 -12.70
N ILE A 181 9.78 -15.78 -11.80
CA ILE A 181 8.74 -14.77 -12.02
C ILE A 181 9.20 -13.50 -11.29
N ALA A 182 9.46 -12.44 -12.07
CA ALA A 182 9.73 -11.12 -11.50
C ALA A 182 8.42 -10.46 -11.04
N TYR A 183 8.46 -9.76 -9.90
CA TYR A 183 7.31 -9.07 -9.33
C TYR A 183 7.70 -7.70 -8.77
#